data_42bfde8d307dd34c28c2f7c982d1c846
#
_entry.id   42bfde8d307dd34c28c2f7c982d1c846
#
_cell.length_a   1.000
_cell.length_b   1.000
_cell.length_c   1.000
_cell.angle_alpha   90.00
_cell.angle_beta   90.00
_cell.angle_gamma   90.00
#
_symmetry.space_group_name_H-M   'P 1'
#
loop_
_entity.id
_entity.type
_entity.pdbx_description
1 polymer ?
#
loop_
_entity_poly.entity_id
_entity_poly.type
_entity_poly.pdbx_seq_one_letter_code
_entity_poly.pdbx_strand_id
1 'polypeptide(L)'
;MRETSDGEALICRRLRVTGVVQGVGYRLACARAARGLALAGHVRNLADGSVEVVAQGPPCAVGELISWCRRGPGAARVAGVVVTEERPQEDLRAFSVMR
;
A
#
# COMPACT_ATOMS: atom_id res chain seq x y z
N MET A 1 14.75 8.45 -25.09
CA MET A 1 14.21 8.21 -24.65
C MET A 1 13.89 7.72 -24.33
N ARG A 2 13.66 7.68 -24.04
CA ARG A 2 13.14 7.35 -23.47
C ARG A 2 12.69 6.79 -22.86
N GLU A 3 12.70 6.66 -22.59
CA GLU A 3 12.16 6.27 -21.90
C GLU A 3 11.64 5.97 -21.20
N THR A 4 11.82 6.19 -20.94
CA THR A 4 11.20 6.13 -20.27
C THR A 4 10.61 5.79 -19.93
N SER A 5 10.58 5.93 -19.94
CA SER A 5 9.58 5.73 -19.60
C SER A 5 9.03 4.64 -19.07
N ASP A 6 9.40 3.92 -18.87
CA ASP A 6 9.03 2.86 -18.22
C ASP A 6 8.67 3.14 -16.91
N GLY A 7 9.38 3.77 -16.26
CA GLY A 7 9.03 4.20 -14.96
C GLY A 7 7.79 5.01 -14.95
N GLU A 8 7.44 5.45 -16.10
CA GLU A 8 6.27 6.25 -16.20
C GLU A 8 5.00 5.47 -16.14
N ALA A 9 5.06 4.19 -16.41
CA ALA A 9 3.85 3.38 -16.37
C ALA A 9 3.45 3.22 -14.92
N LEU A 10 2.31 3.76 -14.56
CA LEU A 10 1.79 3.61 -13.21
C LEU A 10 1.05 2.30 -13.08
N ILE A 11 1.19 1.65 -11.95
CA ILE A 11 0.37 0.50 -11.61
C ILE A 11 -0.38 0.79 -10.33
N CYS A 12 -1.50 0.10 -10.14
CA CYS A 12 -2.29 0.20 -8.93
C CYS A 12 -2.51 -1.20 -8.40
N ARG A 13 -2.31 -1.37 -7.10
CA ARG A 13 -2.49 -2.68 -6.45
C ARG A 13 -3.31 -2.50 -5.20
N ARG A 14 -4.22 -3.45 -4.98
CA ARG A 14 -4.99 -3.52 -3.75
C ARG A 14 -4.45 -4.67 -2.94
N LEU A 15 -4.15 -4.43 -1.67
CA LEU A 15 -3.64 -5.44 -0.77
C LEU A 15 -4.66 -5.65 0.35
N ARG A 16 -4.83 -6.92 0.73
CA ARG A 16 -5.56 -7.26 1.93
C ARG A 16 -4.58 -7.94 2.87
N VAL A 17 -4.34 -7.30 4.01
CA VAL A 17 -3.34 -7.74 4.98
C VAL A 17 -4.06 -8.35 6.15
N THR A 18 -3.74 -9.60 6.48
CA THR A 18 -4.37 -10.33 7.57
C THR A 18 -3.37 -10.61 8.68
N GLY A 19 -3.88 -10.91 9.86
CA GLY A 19 -3.07 -11.17 11.04
C GLY A 19 -3.41 -10.20 12.15
N VAL A 20 -2.46 -9.94 13.03
CA VAL A 20 -2.62 -8.94 14.09
C VAL A 20 -2.13 -7.62 13.50
N VAL A 21 -3.03 -6.90 12.85
CA VAL A 21 -2.69 -5.71 12.07
C VAL A 21 -3.54 -4.50 12.42
N GLN A 22 -4.59 -4.66 13.23
CA GLN A 22 -5.37 -3.52 13.74
C GLN A 22 -5.00 -3.26 15.19
N GLY A 23 -5.00 -1.98 15.57
CA GLY A 23 -4.67 -1.61 16.95
C GLY A 23 -3.19 -1.64 17.26
N VAL A 24 -2.33 -1.72 16.24
CA VAL A 24 -0.88 -1.83 16.41
C VAL A 24 -0.13 -0.75 15.65
N GLY A 25 -0.84 0.29 15.18
CA GLY A 25 -0.21 1.39 14.45
C GLY A 25 0.07 1.09 12.99
N TYR A 26 -0.55 0.04 12.45
CA TYR A 26 -0.26 -0.40 11.08
C TYR A 26 -0.57 0.68 10.04
N ARG A 27 -1.77 1.30 10.13
CA ARG A 27 -2.19 2.27 9.13
C ARG A 27 -1.26 3.47 9.07
N LEU A 28 -0.90 4.01 10.23
CA LEU A 28 -0.04 5.19 10.27
C LEU A 28 1.35 4.87 9.75
N ALA A 29 1.91 3.73 10.14
CA ALA A 29 3.22 3.32 9.67
C ALA A 29 3.20 3.04 8.16
N CYS A 30 2.13 2.43 7.66
CA CYS A 30 1.96 2.18 6.24
C CYS A 30 1.93 3.50 5.45
N ALA A 31 1.19 4.48 5.95
CA ALA A 31 1.11 5.78 5.28
C ALA A 31 2.47 6.46 5.23
N ARG A 32 3.25 6.36 6.31
CA ARG A 32 4.60 6.92 6.30
C ARG A 32 5.48 6.25 5.25
N ALA A 33 5.42 4.93 5.17
CA ALA A 33 6.21 4.20 4.18
C ALA A 33 5.79 4.59 2.76
N ALA A 34 4.47 4.66 2.52
CA ALA A 34 3.96 5.00 1.20
C ALA A 34 4.33 6.42 0.80
N ARG A 35 4.25 7.35 1.74
CA ARG A 35 4.61 8.76 1.47
C ARG A 35 6.10 8.90 1.19
N GLY A 36 6.93 8.13 1.89
CA GLY A 36 8.36 8.12 1.62
C GLY A 36 8.69 7.60 0.23
N LEU A 37 7.79 6.81 -0.35
CA LEU A 37 7.94 6.27 -1.70
C LEU A 37 7.18 7.11 -2.72
N ALA A 38 6.57 8.21 -2.31
CA ALA A 38 5.78 9.12 -3.15
C ALA A 38 4.62 8.41 -3.85
N LEU A 39 4.02 7.43 -3.17
CA LEU A 39 2.87 6.69 -3.71
C LEU A 39 1.57 7.41 -3.40
N ALA A 40 0.58 7.19 -4.25
CA ALA A 40 -0.80 7.63 -4.01
C ALA A 40 -1.62 6.45 -3.55
N GLY A 41 -2.72 6.70 -2.85
CA GLY A 41 -3.61 5.64 -2.42
C GLY A 41 -4.14 5.85 -1.02
N HIS A 42 -4.44 4.75 -0.35
CA HIS A 42 -4.98 4.84 1.00
C HIS A 42 -4.80 3.51 1.75
N VAL A 43 -4.97 3.60 3.06
CA VAL A 43 -4.96 2.42 3.93
C VAL A 43 -6.11 2.56 4.91
N ARG A 44 -6.86 1.47 5.13
CA ARG A 44 -7.99 1.47 6.06
C ARG A 44 -8.17 0.12 6.71
N ASN A 45 -8.75 0.12 7.91
CA ASN A 45 -9.16 -1.11 8.58
C ASN A 45 -10.45 -1.60 7.96
N LEU A 46 -10.56 -2.92 7.80
CA LEU A 46 -11.80 -3.55 7.37
C LEU A 46 -12.49 -4.18 8.57
N ALA A 47 -13.79 -4.45 8.40
CA ALA A 47 -14.61 -4.95 9.50
C ALA A 47 -14.19 -6.32 9.99
N ASP A 48 -13.54 -7.11 9.13
CA ASP A 48 -13.11 -8.47 9.48
C ASP A 48 -11.77 -8.52 10.21
N GLY A 49 -11.21 -7.37 10.56
CA GLY A 49 -9.93 -7.33 11.26
C GLY A 49 -8.73 -7.17 10.35
N SER A 50 -8.92 -7.26 9.06
CA SER A 50 -7.83 -7.07 8.10
C SER A 50 -7.64 -5.57 7.80
N VAL A 51 -6.56 -5.27 7.08
CA VAL A 51 -6.24 -3.91 6.63
C VAL A 51 -6.21 -3.94 5.11
N GLU A 52 -6.85 -2.96 4.49
CA GLU A 52 -6.80 -2.79 3.04
C GLU A 52 -5.85 -1.66 2.70
N VAL A 53 -4.98 -1.92 1.74
CA VAL A 53 -4.06 -0.91 1.21
C VAL A 53 -4.26 -0.82 -0.28
N VAL A 54 -4.46 0.40 -0.79
CA VAL A 54 -4.47 0.65 -2.23
C VAL A 54 -3.28 1.54 -2.51
N ALA A 55 -2.40 1.11 -3.41
CA ALA A 55 -1.16 1.82 -3.69
C ALA A 55 -0.98 1.98 -5.18
N GLN A 56 -0.67 3.19 -5.60
CA GLN A 56 -0.50 3.51 -7.01
C GLN A 56 0.78 4.30 -7.20
N GLY A 57 1.55 3.92 -8.19
CA GLY A 57 2.79 4.60 -8.53
C GLY A 57 3.63 3.75 -9.44
N PRO A 58 4.92 4.09 -9.59
CA PRO A 58 5.83 3.27 -10.38
C PRO A 58 5.93 1.86 -9.81
N PRO A 59 6.07 0.86 -10.68
CA PRO A 59 6.08 -0.54 -10.21
C PRO A 59 7.11 -0.81 -9.12
N CYS A 60 8.28 -0.22 -9.21
CA CYS A 60 9.33 -0.46 -8.23
C CYS A 60 8.91 0.03 -6.83
N ALA A 61 8.32 1.23 -6.78
CA ALA A 61 7.88 1.81 -5.51
C ALA A 61 6.72 1.03 -4.93
N VAL A 62 5.78 0.61 -5.77
CA VAL A 62 4.66 -0.20 -5.30
C VAL A 62 5.18 -1.53 -4.73
N GLY A 63 6.15 -2.14 -5.42
CA GLY A 63 6.77 -3.37 -4.94
C GLY A 63 7.43 -3.21 -3.58
N GLU A 64 8.09 -2.06 -3.36
CA GLU A 64 8.70 -1.80 -2.06
C GLU A 64 7.64 -1.67 -0.96
N LEU A 65 6.53 -1.02 -1.26
CA LEU A 65 5.46 -0.92 -0.26
C LEU A 65 4.87 -2.29 0.04
N ILE A 66 4.70 -3.13 -0.98
CA ILE A 66 4.18 -4.49 -0.75
C ILE A 66 5.13 -5.25 0.18
N SER A 67 6.43 -5.15 -0.04
CA SER A 67 7.41 -5.80 0.83
C SER A 67 7.29 -5.27 2.26
N TRP A 68 7.11 -3.96 2.42
CA TRP A 68 6.92 -3.38 3.73
C TRP A 68 5.66 -3.93 4.40
N CYS A 69 4.57 -4.05 3.62
CA CYS A 69 3.30 -4.52 4.16
C CYS A 69 3.41 -5.96 4.70
N ARG A 70 4.27 -6.77 4.10
CA ARG A 70 4.45 -8.15 4.56
C ARG A 70 5.14 -8.22 5.91
N ARG A 71 5.91 -7.20 6.26
CA ARG A 71 6.57 -7.13 7.57
C ARG A 71 5.73 -6.36 8.58
N GLY A 72 5.24 -5.20 8.16
CA GLY A 72 4.51 -4.31 9.02
C GLY A 72 5.40 -3.66 10.08
N PRO A 73 4.81 -2.87 10.98
CA PRO A 73 5.55 -2.31 12.11
C PRO A 73 5.81 -3.37 13.17
N GLY A 74 6.69 -3.03 14.14
CA GLY A 74 7.17 -4.01 15.10
C GLY A 74 6.11 -4.72 15.90
N ALA A 75 4.99 -4.05 16.21
CA ALA A 75 3.91 -4.66 16.99
C ALA A 75 2.96 -5.50 16.16
N ALA A 76 3.08 -5.47 14.84
CA ALA A 76 2.18 -6.22 13.97
C ALA A 76 2.68 -7.65 13.79
N ARG A 77 1.73 -8.54 13.50
CA ARG A 77 2.04 -9.91 13.10
C ARG A 77 1.25 -10.20 11.85
N VAL A 78 1.93 -10.10 10.70
CA VAL A 78 1.29 -10.26 9.41
C VAL A 78 1.20 -11.75 9.08
N ALA A 79 -0.03 -12.24 8.91
CA ALA A 79 -0.25 -13.64 8.57
C ALA A 79 -0.23 -13.85 7.05
N GLY A 80 -0.71 -12.86 6.30
CA GLY A 80 -0.71 -12.96 4.84
C GLY A 80 -1.03 -11.64 4.19
N VAL A 81 -0.66 -11.53 2.93
CA VAL A 81 -0.97 -10.37 2.10
C VAL A 81 -1.46 -10.90 0.76
N VAL A 82 -2.68 -10.57 0.41
CA VAL A 82 -3.24 -10.91 -0.90
C VAL A 82 -3.18 -9.66 -1.76
N VAL A 83 -2.53 -9.77 -2.91
CA VAL A 83 -2.34 -8.65 -3.81
C VAL A 83 -3.24 -8.84 -5.03
N THR A 84 -4.03 -7.82 -5.34
CA THR A 84 -4.91 -7.81 -6.49
C THR A 84 -4.54 -6.65 -7.39
N GLU A 85 -4.51 -6.90 -8.69
CA GLU A 85 -4.27 -5.84 -9.65
C GLU A 85 -5.52 -4.99 -9.79
N GLU A 86 -5.29 -3.68 -9.85
CA GLU A 86 -6.36 -2.71 -10.03
C GLU A 86 -6.00 -1.81 -11.19
N ARG A 87 -7.01 -1.24 -11.82
CA ARG A 87 -6.78 -0.26 -12.87
C ARG A 87 -6.33 1.05 -12.23
N PRO A 88 -5.30 1.72 -12.77
CA PRO A 88 -4.88 3.01 -12.23
C PRO A 88 -6.03 4.01 -12.24
N GLN A 89 -6.06 4.84 -11.18
CA GLN A 89 -7.12 5.83 -10.98
C GLN A 89 -6.52 7.23 -11.09
N GLU A 90 -7.13 8.06 -11.91
CA GLU A 90 -6.58 9.38 -12.19
C GLU A 90 -6.74 10.35 -11.03
N ASP A 91 -7.70 10.09 -10.15
CA ASP A 91 -7.98 11.00 -9.06
C ASP A 91 -7.21 10.68 -7.77
N LEU A 92 -6.39 9.64 -7.77
CA LEU A 92 -5.54 9.38 -6.61
C LEU A 92 -4.35 10.32 -6.63
N ARG A 93 -4.15 11.05 -5.54
CA ARG A 93 -3.10 12.07 -5.50
C ARG A 93 -2.07 11.83 -4.42
N ALA A 94 -2.50 11.64 -3.20
CA ALA A 94 -1.62 11.50 -2.07
C ALA A 94 -1.99 10.21 -1.37
N PHE A 95 -1.21 9.83 -0.37
CA PHE A 95 -1.52 8.63 0.40
C PHE A 95 -2.21 9.03 1.69
N SER A 96 -3.39 8.46 1.94
CA SER A 96 -4.25 8.84 3.04
C SER A 96 -4.50 7.69 3.98
N VAL A 97 -4.64 8.01 5.27
CA VAL A 97 -5.13 7.05 6.26
C VAL A 97 -6.63 7.25 6.37
N MET A 98 -7.38 6.18 6.13
CA MET A 98 -8.85 6.24 6.18
C MET A 98 -9.35 5.52 7.42
N ARG A 99 -10.48 5.96 7.89
CA ARG A 99 -11.11 5.36 9.06
C ARG A 99 -11.95 4.16 8.69
#